data_bb2c3f92c7411e83eae2189b67d63e51
#
_entry.id   bb2c3f92c7411e83eae2189b67d63e51
#
_cell.length_a   1.000
_cell.length_b   1.000
_cell.length_c   1.000
_cell.angle_alpha   90.00
_cell.angle_beta   90.00
_cell.angle_gamma   90.00
#
_symmetry.space_group_name_H-M   'P 1'
#
loop_
_entity.id
_entity.type
_entity.pdbx_description
1 polymer ?
#
loop_
_entity_poly.entity_id
_entity_poly.type
_entity_poly.pdbx_seq_one_letter_code
_entity_poly.pdbx_strand_id
1 'polypeptide(L)'
;MADAIRKTGVSPTRGLVTEGVKYAGSKRSLLPHILELAGRTGASTVLDGFSGTTRVSQAFALSGYRVIANDIAAWSEVFATCYLQGWQGGVDYGSLVEHLNNLVPRDGWFTDFYGGNAGDGKSSAWDGLKKPWQVHNTRKLDSIREEIEQ
;
A
#
# COMPACT_ATOMS: atom_id res chain seq x y z
N MET A 1 10.81 -44.67 -1.97
CA MET A 1 10.08 -44.15 -0.81
C MET A 1 9.82 -42.68 -1.08
N ALA A 2 8.64 -42.33 -1.52
CA ALA A 2 8.26 -40.97 -1.85
C ALA A 2 7.49 -40.40 -0.67
N ASP A 3 8.07 -39.45 0.04
CA ASP A 3 7.44 -38.75 1.13
C ASP A 3 6.39 -37.79 0.57
N ALA A 4 5.15 -38.09 0.94
CA ALA A 4 3.97 -37.31 0.56
C ALA A 4 3.99 -36.01 1.35
N ILE A 5 4.32 -34.91 0.67
CA ILE A 5 4.09 -33.56 1.18
C ILE A 5 2.57 -33.41 1.36
N ARG A 6 2.13 -33.47 2.60
CA ARG A 6 0.75 -33.15 3.00
C ARG A 6 0.46 -31.69 2.56
N LYS A 7 -0.37 -31.55 1.53
CA LYS A 7 -1.05 -30.30 1.24
C LYS A 7 -1.99 -30.04 2.40
N THR A 8 -1.62 -29.18 3.33
CA THR A 8 -2.56 -28.61 4.30
C THR A 8 -3.51 -27.73 3.53
N GLY A 9 -4.73 -28.21 3.37
CA GLY A 9 -5.83 -27.49 2.75
C GLY A 9 -6.22 -26.29 3.63
N VAL A 10 -5.51 -25.20 3.49
CA VAL A 10 -5.94 -23.90 4.02
C VAL A 10 -6.98 -23.38 3.04
N SER A 11 -8.22 -23.27 3.51
CA SER A 11 -9.31 -22.63 2.74
C SER A 11 -8.90 -21.17 2.46
N PRO A 12 -8.72 -20.74 1.19
CA PRO A 12 -7.95 -19.54 0.86
C PRO A 12 -8.68 -18.21 1.08
N THR A 13 -9.83 -18.15 1.72
CA THR A 13 -10.70 -16.98 1.58
C THR A 13 -11.26 -16.34 2.85
N ARG A 14 -11.01 -16.89 4.04
CA ARG A 14 -11.49 -16.27 5.28
C ARG A 14 -10.34 -15.57 6.01
N GLY A 15 -10.22 -14.24 5.80
CA GLY A 15 -9.33 -13.41 6.62
C GLY A 15 -8.08 -12.86 5.91
N LEU A 16 -7.95 -12.97 4.58
CA LEU A 16 -6.80 -12.41 3.87
C LEU A 16 -6.91 -10.88 3.85
N VAL A 17 -6.19 -10.21 4.73
CA VAL A 17 -6.10 -8.75 4.76
C VAL A 17 -4.84 -8.34 4.01
N THR A 18 -4.99 -7.56 2.94
CA THR A 18 -3.89 -6.93 2.23
C THR A 18 -3.90 -5.43 2.49
N GLU A 19 -2.72 -4.89 2.74
CA GLU A 19 -2.53 -3.48 3.03
C GLU A 19 -2.46 -2.62 1.76
N GLY A 20 -2.58 -1.32 1.89
CA GLY A 20 -2.37 -0.36 0.84
C GLY A 20 -3.48 0.67 0.68
N VAL A 21 -3.20 1.69 -0.11
CA VAL A 21 -4.09 2.80 -0.39
C VAL A 21 -5.29 2.40 -1.26
N LYS A 22 -6.40 3.13 -1.13
CA LYS A 22 -7.52 3.02 -2.08
C LYS A 22 -7.07 3.59 -3.42
N TYR A 23 -7.12 2.75 -4.45
CA TYR A 23 -6.71 3.11 -5.80
C TYR A 23 -7.75 2.62 -6.82
N ALA A 24 -8.04 3.45 -7.83
CA ALA A 24 -8.88 3.05 -8.95
C ALA A 24 -8.20 1.91 -9.71
N GLY A 25 -8.91 0.79 -9.90
CA GLY A 25 -8.34 -0.42 -10.51
C GLY A 25 -7.73 -1.42 -9.52
N SER A 26 -7.87 -1.20 -8.20
CA SER A 26 -7.46 -2.19 -7.20
C SER A 26 -8.17 -3.52 -7.44
N LYS A 27 -7.39 -4.61 -7.45
CA LYS A 27 -7.88 -5.99 -7.66
C LYS A 27 -8.41 -6.66 -6.39
N ARG A 28 -8.62 -5.90 -5.30
CA ARG A 28 -9.01 -6.45 -3.99
C ARG A 28 -10.21 -7.40 -4.05
N SER A 29 -11.25 -7.03 -4.79
CA SER A 29 -12.46 -7.85 -4.95
C SER A 29 -12.23 -9.14 -5.76
N LEU A 30 -11.17 -9.18 -6.56
CA LEU A 30 -10.82 -10.34 -7.40
C LEU A 30 -9.85 -11.31 -6.73
N LEU A 31 -9.24 -10.95 -5.59
CA LEU A 31 -8.23 -11.78 -4.92
C LEU A 31 -8.67 -13.23 -4.68
N PRO A 32 -9.90 -13.52 -4.22
CA PRO A 32 -10.33 -14.90 -4.04
C PRO A 32 -10.28 -15.72 -5.32
N HIS A 33 -10.74 -15.15 -6.44
CA HIS A 33 -10.74 -15.82 -7.73
C HIS A 33 -9.33 -16.02 -8.29
N ILE A 34 -8.47 -15.00 -8.13
CA ILE A 34 -7.07 -15.07 -8.57
C ILE A 34 -6.34 -16.19 -7.83
N LEU A 35 -6.49 -16.27 -6.52
CA LEU A 35 -5.86 -17.31 -5.69
C LEU A 35 -6.41 -18.70 -6.01
N GLU A 36 -7.73 -18.83 -6.23
CA GLU A 36 -8.34 -20.08 -6.64
C GLU A 36 -7.78 -20.59 -7.97
N LEU A 37 -7.71 -19.72 -8.98
CA LEU A 37 -7.16 -20.07 -10.30
C LEU A 37 -5.68 -20.47 -10.20
N ALA A 38 -4.89 -19.72 -9.47
CA ALA A 38 -3.48 -20.04 -9.25
C ALA A 38 -3.30 -21.38 -8.53
N GLY A 39 -4.13 -21.66 -7.54
CA GLY A 39 -4.09 -22.93 -6.80
C GLY A 39 -4.33 -24.15 -7.69
N ARG A 40 -5.07 -24.01 -8.78
CA ARG A 40 -5.31 -25.08 -9.76
C ARG A 40 -4.09 -25.40 -10.62
N THR A 41 -3.12 -24.49 -10.73
CA THR A 41 -1.92 -24.67 -11.58
C THR A 41 -0.85 -25.54 -10.92
N GLY A 42 -0.88 -25.68 -9.60
CA GLY A 42 0.19 -26.33 -8.84
C GLY A 42 1.51 -25.54 -8.78
N ALA A 43 1.53 -24.30 -9.29
CA ALA A 43 2.69 -23.43 -9.22
C ALA A 43 3.03 -23.09 -7.75
N SER A 44 4.32 -22.94 -7.46
CA SER A 44 4.83 -22.43 -6.18
C SER A 44 5.40 -21.02 -6.27
N THR A 45 5.60 -20.53 -7.49
CA THR A 45 6.13 -19.19 -7.78
C THR A 45 5.19 -18.46 -8.70
N VAL A 46 4.96 -17.18 -8.42
CA VAL A 46 4.07 -16.29 -9.17
C VAL A 46 4.83 -15.03 -9.57
N LEU A 47 4.67 -14.63 -10.83
CA LEU A 47 5.08 -13.31 -11.32
C LEU A 47 3.84 -12.41 -11.39
N ASP A 48 3.84 -11.34 -10.59
CA ASP A 48 2.88 -10.24 -10.70
C ASP A 48 3.51 -9.14 -11.58
N GLY A 49 3.20 -9.18 -12.87
CA GLY A 49 3.84 -8.34 -13.89
C GLY A 49 3.44 -6.87 -13.87
N PHE A 50 2.35 -6.52 -13.17
CA PHE A 50 1.80 -5.18 -13.03
C PHE A 50 1.32 -4.97 -11.61
N SER A 51 2.25 -5.02 -10.66
CA SER A 51 1.97 -5.16 -9.23
C SER A 51 1.27 -3.94 -8.61
N GLY A 52 1.41 -2.75 -9.19
CA GLY A 52 0.76 -1.54 -8.72
C GLY A 52 0.94 -1.34 -7.21
N THR A 53 -0.18 -1.33 -6.47
CA THR A 53 -0.19 -1.25 -5.01
C THR A 53 0.11 -2.58 -4.31
N THR A 54 0.62 -3.57 -5.02
CA THR A 54 1.07 -4.90 -4.56
C THR A 54 0.01 -5.78 -3.89
N ARG A 55 -1.28 -5.46 -3.95
CA ARG A 55 -2.32 -6.24 -3.25
C ARG A 55 -2.40 -7.69 -3.71
N VAL A 56 -2.20 -7.95 -5.01
CA VAL A 56 -2.17 -9.30 -5.56
C VAL A 56 -0.91 -10.02 -5.09
N SER A 57 0.23 -9.35 -5.19
CA SER A 57 1.51 -9.85 -4.70
C SER A 57 1.46 -10.23 -3.21
N GLN A 58 0.88 -9.37 -2.36
CA GLN A 58 0.69 -9.62 -0.93
C GLN A 58 -0.19 -10.86 -0.70
N ALA A 59 -1.32 -10.96 -1.43
CA ALA A 59 -2.23 -12.09 -1.31
C ALA A 59 -1.54 -13.42 -1.64
N PHE A 60 -0.71 -13.45 -2.66
CA PHE A 60 0.10 -14.63 -3.01
C PHE A 60 1.15 -14.94 -1.96
N ALA A 61 1.88 -13.94 -1.46
CA ALA A 61 2.89 -14.13 -0.42
C ALA A 61 2.25 -14.69 0.87
N LEU A 62 1.12 -14.12 1.31
CA LEU A 62 0.36 -14.61 2.46
C LEU A 62 -0.21 -16.04 2.25
N SER A 63 -0.41 -16.44 1.00
CA SER A 63 -0.84 -17.79 0.64
C SER A 63 0.32 -18.77 0.44
N GLY A 64 1.57 -18.37 0.75
CA GLY A 64 2.75 -19.24 0.72
C GLY A 64 3.43 -19.36 -0.65
N TYR A 65 3.06 -18.55 -1.62
CA TYR A 65 3.77 -18.52 -2.91
C TYR A 65 5.06 -17.71 -2.79
N ARG A 66 6.08 -18.10 -3.55
CA ARG A 66 7.19 -17.21 -3.88
C ARG A 66 6.71 -16.18 -4.89
N VAL A 67 6.84 -14.90 -4.58
CA VAL A 67 6.32 -13.82 -5.42
C VAL A 67 7.46 -13.01 -6.03
N ILE A 68 7.33 -12.74 -7.32
CA ILE A 68 8.15 -11.76 -8.04
C ILE A 68 7.19 -10.65 -8.43
N ALA A 69 7.32 -9.49 -7.81
CA ALA A 69 6.52 -8.31 -8.12
C ALA A 69 7.29 -7.42 -9.08
N ASN A 70 6.65 -6.98 -10.16
CA ASN A 70 7.20 -6.08 -11.15
C ASN A 70 6.19 -5.00 -11.53
N ASP A 71 6.67 -3.78 -11.72
CA ASP A 71 5.89 -2.67 -12.25
C ASP A 71 6.84 -1.62 -12.84
N ILE A 72 6.35 -0.80 -13.77
CA ILE A 72 7.12 0.31 -14.34
C ILE A 72 7.14 1.55 -13.43
N ALA A 73 6.17 1.66 -12.53
CA ALA A 73 6.03 2.83 -11.66
C ALA A 73 6.98 2.74 -10.45
N ALA A 74 7.85 3.71 -10.26
CA ALA A 74 8.79 3.75 -9.13
C ALA A 74 8.10 3.65 -7.76
N TRP A 75 6.91 4.23 -7.60
CA TRP A 75 6.15 4.12 -6.35
C TRP A 75 5.70 2.67 -6.05
N SER A 76 5.54 1.83 -7.07
CA SER A 76 5.23 0.40 -6.87
C SER A 76 6.39 -0.35 -6.24
N GLU A 77 7.64 0.02 -6.53
CA GLU A 77 8.82 -0.53 -5.87
C GLU A 77 8.82 -0.20 -4.37
N VAL A 78 8.46 1.04 -4.00
CA VAL A 78 8.32 1.45 -2.60
C VAL A 78 7.27 0.60 -1.89
N PHE A 79 6.10 0.39 -2.50
CA PHE A 79 5.06 -0.48 -1.93
C PHE A 79 5.52 -1.93 -1.84
N ALA A 80 6.20 -2.46 -2.86
CA ALA A 80 6.70 -3.82 -2.86
C ALA A 80 7.74 -4.03 -1.75
N THR A 81 8.67 -3.11 -1.59
CA THR A 81 9.66 -3.15 -0.52
C THR A 81 9.00 -3.09 0.86
N CYS A 82 8.07 -2.17 1.05
CA CYS A 82 7.36 -2.00 2.32
C CYS A 82 6.54 -3.23 2.70
N TYR A 83 5.71 -3.74 1.77
CA TYR A 83 4.72 -4.77 2.11
C TYR A 83 5.18 -6.21 1.88
N LEU A 84 6.21 -6.44 1.08
CA LEU A 84 6.70 -7.80 0.80
C LEU A 84 8.04 -8.11 1.46
N GLN A 85 8.87 -7.10 1.73
CA GLN A 85 10.21 -7.28 2.29
C GLN A 85 10.38 -6.62 3.66
N GLY A 86 9.56 -5.61 3.97
CA GLY A 86 9.75 -4.72 5.12
C GLY A 86 9.36 -5.30 6.48
N TRP A 87 8.90 -6.55 6.58
CA TRP A 87 8.57 -7.16 7.86
C TRP A 87 9.82 -7.61 8.61
N GLN A 88 10.60 -6.63 9.05
CA GLN A 88 11.68 -6.89 10.00
C GLN A 88 11.08 -6.81 11.41
N GLY A 89 11.02 -7.94 12.09
CA GLY A 89 10.58 -7.99 13.48
C GLY A 89 11.43 -7.04 14.34
N GLY A 90 10.76 -6.23 15.17
CA GLY A 90 11.42 -5.32 16.09
C GLY A 90 11.26 -3.83 15.81
N VAL A 91 10.68 -3.44 14.68
CA VAL A 91 10.32 -2.03 14.41
C VAL A 91 8.98 -1.70 15.08
N ASP A 92 8.99 -0.74 15.99
CA ASP A 92 7.76 -0.19 16.59
C ASP A 92 7.12 0.85 15.66
N TYR A 93 6.37 0.34 14.69
CA TYR A 93 5.60 1.21 13.78
C TYR A 93 4.54 2.04 14.50
N GLY A 94 4.05 1.59 15.67
CA GLY A 94 3.07 2.32 16.47
C GLY A 94 3.63 3.65 16.94
N SER A 95 4.77 3.64 17.60
CA SER A 95 5.47 4.85 18.05
C SER A 95 5.86 5.76 16.88
N LEU A 96 6.31 5.20 15.75
CA LEU A 96 6.64 5.99 14.57
C LEU A 96 5.41 6.69 14.01
N VAL A 97 4.30 6.00 13.86
CA VAL A 97 3.04 6.58 13.36
C VAL A 97 2.53 7.65 14.33
N GLU A 98 2.61 7.42 15.63
CA GLU A 98 2.24 8.40 16.65
C GLU A 98 3.12 9.65 16.56
N HIS A 99 4.44 9.49 16.44
CA HIS A 99 5.38 10.60 16.23
C HIS A 99 4.99 11.42 14.99
N LEU A 100 4.82 10.80 13.83
CA LEU A 100 4.43 11.48 12.60
C LEU A 100 3.07 12.18 12.70
N ASN A 101 2.12 11.58 13.40
CA ASN A 101 0.80 12.19 13.62
C ASN A 101 0.84 13.40 14.55
N ASN A 102 1.83 13.50 15.43
CA ASN A 102 1.99 14.61 16.37
C ASN A 102 2.83 15.77 15.82
N LEU A 103 3.41 15.64 14.64
CA LEU A 103 4.14 16.73 14.00
C LEU A 103 3.26 17.97 13.82
N VAL A 104 3.84 19.15 14.07
CA VAL A 104 3.16 20.42 13.84
C VAL A 104 2.98 20.65 12.34
N PRO A 105 1.72 20.85 11.85
CA PRO A 105 1.47 21.08 10.44
C PRO A 105 2.15 22.36 9.93
N ARG A 106 2.78 22.29 8.75
CA ARG A 106 3.50 23.39 8.11
C ARG A 106 3.05 23.59 6.67
N ASP A 107 3.13 24.81 6.18
CA ASP A 107 3.00 25.08 4.75
C ASP A 107 4.31 24.66 4.05
N GLY A 108 4.17 24.01 2.88
CA GLY A 108 5.25 23.53 2.07
C GLY A 108 4.79 23.16 0.67
N TRP A 109 5.57 22.36 -0.03
CA TRP A 109 5.35 22.04 -1.43
C TRP A 109 3.98 21.40 -1.71
N PHE A 110 3.52 20.45 -0.89
CA PHE A 110 2.20 19.84 -1.07
C PHE A 110 1.08 20.86 -0.86
N THR A 111 1.25 21.75 0.14
CA THR A 111 0.26 22.80 0.43
C THR A 111 0.17 23.79 -0.71
N ASP A 112 1.29 24.24 -1.26
CA ASP A 112 1.32 25.21 -2.35
C ASP A 112 0.70 24.67 -3.63
N PHE A 113 0.99 23.44 -3.99
CA PHE A 113 0.54 22.86 -5.27
C PHE A 113 -0.81 22.15 -5.18
N TYR A 114 -1.12 21.48 -4.07
CA TYR A 114 -2.25 20.58 -3.95
C TYR A 114 -3.26 20.94 -2.85
N GLY A 115 -2.92 21.88 -1.97
CA GLY A 115 -3.77 22.31 -0.88
C GLY A 115 -4.89 23.24 -1.34
N GLY A 116 -6.10 23.00 -0.82
CA GLY A 116 -7.21 23.93 -0.96
C GLY A 116 -7.09 25.15 -0.04
N ASN A 117 -8.13 25.98 0.00
CA ASN A 117 -8.17 27.18 0.85
C ASN A 117 -8.33 26.81 2.33
N ALA A 118 -7.49 27.39 3.18
CA ALA A 118 -7.55 27.18 4.63
C ALA A 118 -8.83 27.73 5.29
N GLY A 119 -9.48 28.73 4.68
CA GLY A 119 -10.57 29.46 5.31
C GLY A 119 -11.91 28.72 5.34
N ASP A 120 -12.15 27.78 4.42
CA ASP A 120 -13.45 27.10 4.29
C ASP A 120 -13.41 25.59 4.54
N GLY A 121 -12.24 25.03 4.85
CA GLY A 121 -12.04 23.60 5.08
C GLY A 121 -12.29 22.73 3.84
N LYS A 122 -12.49 23.35 2.68
CA LYS A 122 -12.73 22.65 1.41
C LYS A 122 -11.42 22.44 0.66
N SER A 123 -11.48 21.58 -0.35
CA SER A 123 -10.36 21.36 -1.27
C SER A 123 -10.33 22.34 -2.45
N SER A 124 -11.06 23.45 -2.39
CA SER A 124 -11.06 24.48 -3.42
C SER A 124 -10.01 25.53 -3.10
N ALA A 125 -9.25 25.97 -4.12
CA ALA A 125 -8.38 27.13 -3.99
C ALA A 125 -9.20 28.44 -3.95
N TRP A 126 -8.55 29.54 -3.54
CA TRP A 126 -9.18 30.85 -3.47
C TRP A 126 -9.68 31.36 -4.84
N ASP A 127 -9.10 30.87 -5.94
CA ASP A 127 -9.52 31.14 -7.33
C ASP A 127 -10.72 30.27 -7.79
N GLY A 128 -11.29 29.46 -6.89
CA GLY A 128 -12.39 28.54 -7.17
C GLY A 128 -11.97 27.23 -7.83
N LEU A 129 -10.70 27.03 -8.16
CA LEU A 129 -10.21 25.77 -8.70
C LEU A 129 -10.22 24.69 -7.65
N LYS A 130 -10.73 23.53 -8.02
CA LYS A 130 -10.75 22.38 -7.12
C LYS A 130 -9.33 21.79 -7.01
N LYS A 131 -8.84 21.73 -5.79
CA LYS A 131 -7.57 21.06 -5.47
C LYS A 131 -7.84 19.62 -4.98
N PRO A 132 -6.89 18.69 -5.17
CA PRO A 132 -7.10 17.30 -4.79
C PRO A 132 -7.20 17.08 -3.28
N TRP A 133 -6.65 17.99 -2.46
CA TRP A 133 -6.56 17.80 -1.02
C TRP A 133 -7.06 19.03 -0.24
N GLN A 134 -7.57 18.77 0.97
CA GLN A 134 -7.82 19.83 1.95
C GLN A 134 -6.49 20.30 2.54
N VAL A 135 -6.37 21.60 2.81
CA VAL A 135 -5.12 22.23 3.24
C VAL A 135 -4.51 21.62 4.51
N HIS A 136 -5.35 21.21 5.47
CA HIS A 136 -4.83 20.61 6.70
C HIS A 136 -4.15 19.24 6.45
N ASN A 137 -4.59 18.51 5.44
CA ASN A 137 -3.96 17.26 5.05
C ASN A 137 -2.62 17.51 4.34
N THR A 138 -2.54 18.51 3.46
CA THR A 138 -1.29 18.84 2.77
C THR A 138 -0.25 19.39 3.73
N ARG A 139 -0.63 20.22 4.70
CA ARG A 139 0.25 20.71 5.76
C ARG A 139 0.84 19.56 6.59
N LYS A 140 0.03 18.54 6.89
CA LYS A 140 0.50 17.35 7.58
C LYS A 140 1.47 16.56 6.71
N LEU A 141 1.18 16.41 5.41
CA LEU A 141 2.08 15.73 4.47
C LEU A 141 3.41 16.46 4.31
N ASP A 142 3.40 17.80 4.27
CA ASP A 142 4.64 18.59 4.22
C ASP A 142 5.50 18.35 5.46
N SER A 143 4.90 18.36 6.66
CA SER A 143 5.64 18.07 7.89
C SER A 143 6.19 16.65 7.95
N ILE A 144 5.42 15.65 7.51
CA ILE A 144 5.87 14.26 7.46
C ILE A 144 7.02 14.09 6.47
N ARG A 145 6.92 14.73 5.31
CA ARG A 145 7.98 14.68 4.30
C ARG A 145 9.30 15.26 4.83
N GLU A 146 9.24 16.44 5.43
CA GLU A 146 10.43 17.07 6.01
C GLU A 146 11.09 16.22 7.12
N GLU A 147 10.26 15.53 7.92
CA GLU A 147 10.75 14.63 8.97
C GLU A 147 11.46 13.40 8.42
N ILE A 148 10.96 12.85 7.31
CA ILE A 148 11.56 11.66 6.66
C ILE A 148 12.85 12.01 5.89
N GLU A 149 12.97 13.25 5.40
CA GLU A 149 14.13 13.72 4.63
C GLU A 149 15.33 14.11 5.52
N GLN A 150 15.18 14.15 6.86
CA GLN A 150 16.25 14.41 7.84
C GLN A 150 17.05 13.13 8.14
#